data_ff123206330e90f642c7108c7646bd9d
#
_entry.id   ff123206330e90f642c7108c7646bd9d
#
_cell.length_a   1.000
_cell.length_b   1.000
_cell.length_c   1.000
_cell.angle_alpha   90.00
_cell.angle_beta   90.00
_cell.angle_gamma   90.00
#
_symmetry.space_group_name_H-M   'P 1'
#
loop_
_entity.id
_entity.type
_entity.pdbx_description
1 polymer ?
#
loop_
_entity_poly.entity_id
_entity_poly.type
_entity_poly.pdbx_seq_one_letter_code
_entity_poly.pdbx_strand_id
1 'polypeptide(L)'
;MDIRLDEGFLFGMGVFETVAVEQGRPLLLEQHLNRMQGSADFLKLGSCAERGLTKEKIAEYLSTQEMSAKMHGVLKIVMSAE
;
A
#
# COMPACT_ATOMS: atom_id res chain seq x y z
N MET A 1 -1.09 -4.38 -14.23
CA MET A 1 -2.13 -3.76 -13.46
C MET A 1 -2.37 -2.34 -13.93
N ASP A 2 -3.57 -2.03 -14.01
CA ASP A 2 -3.88 -0.72 -14.46
C ASP A 2 -3.81 0.27 -13.33
N ILE A 3 -3.06 1.30 -13.53
CA ILE A 3 -2.82 2.25 -12.48
C ILE A 3 -3.91 3.27 -12.46
N ARG A 4 -4.46 3.47 -11.31
CA ARG A 4 -5.47 4.47 -11.15
C ARG A 4 -4.82 5.84 -11.02
N LEU A 5 -3.92 6.15 -11.94
CA LEU A 5 -3.24 7.43 -11.91
C LEU A 5 -4.20 8.58 -11.96
N ASP A 6 -5.27 8.36 -12.70
CA ASP A 6 -6.22 9.40 -12.90
C ASP A 6 -6.77 9.95 -11.60
N GLU A 7 -7.07 9.09 -10.64
CA GLU A 7 -7.70 9.59 -9.43
C GLU A 7 -6.73 10.22 -8.48
N GLY A 8 -5.65 9.51 -8.15
CA GLY A 8 -4.69 10.04 -7.22
C GLY A 8 -3.91 11.20 -7.77
N PHE A 9 -3.52 11.09 -9.04
CA PHE A 9 -2.67 12.12 -9.64
C PHE A 9 -3.45 13.35 -10.07
N LEU A 10 -4.58 13.13 -10.74
CA LEU A 10 -5.30 14.25 -11.31
C LEU A 10 -5.92 15.13 -10.24
N PHE A 11 -6.33 14.55 -9.15
CA PHE A 11 -6.96 15.32 -8.11
C PHE A 11 -6.03 15.64 -6.97
N GLY A 12 -4.78 15.19 -7.04
CA GLY A 12 -3.82 15.48 -6.00
C GLY A 12 -4.20 14.89 -4.65
N MET A 13 -5.01 13.85 -4.65
CA MET A 13 -5.49 13.28 -3.41
C MET A 13 -4.51 12.32 -2.77
N GLY A 14 -3.56 11.82 -3.55
CA GLY A 14 -2.59 10.90 -3.00
C GLY A 14 -2.37 9.72 -3.92
N VAL A 15 -1.73 8.70 -3.38
CA VAL A 15 -1.45 7.48 -4.13
C VAL A 15 -1.94 6.30 -3.32
N PHE A 16 -2.22 5.21 -4.01
CA PHE A 16 -2.63 4.01 -3.32
C PHE A 16 -2.14 2.78 -4.05
N GLU A 17 -2.06 1.68 -3.32
CA GLU A 17 -1.73 0.38 -3.85
C GLU A 17 -2.73 -0.62 -3.33
N THR A 18 -3.09 -1.56 -4.18
CA THR A 18 -3.98 -2.65 -3.81
C THR A 18 -3.17 -3.93 -3.85
N VAL A 19 -3.02 -4.55 -2.70
CA VAL A 19 -2.14 -5.70 -2.54
C VAL A 19 -2.98 -6.92 -2.25
N ALA A 20 -2.80 -7.96 -3.06
CA ALA A 20 -3.50 -9.22 -2.82
C ALA A 20 -2.89 -9.87 -1.58
N VAL A 21 -3.76 -10.42 -0.73
CA VAL A 21 -3.33 -11.11 0.47
C VAL A 21 -3.83 -12.54 0.38
N GLU A 22 -2.92 -13.50 0.50
CA GLU A 22 -3.25 -14.91 0.47
C GLU A 22 -2.69 -15.58 1.69
N GLN A 23 -3.55 -16.29 2.40
CA GLN A 23 -3.12 -16.99 3.61
C GLN A 23 -2.45 -16.05 4.59
N GLY A 24 -2.96 -14.83 4.67
CA GLY A 24 -2.43 -13.82 5.57
C GLY A 24 -1.16 -13.16 5.11
N ARG A 25 -0.72 -13.43 3.88
CA ARG A 25 0.54 -12.90 3.36
C ARG A 25 0.28 -11.92 2.24
N PRO A 26 0.81 -10.69 2.34
CA PRO A 26 0.68 -9.75 1.24
C PRO A 26 1.61 -10.13 0.11
N LEU A 27 1.05 -10.28 -1.08
CA LEU A 27 1.83 -10.72 -2.24
C LEU A 27 2.53 -9.55 -2.89
N LEU A 28 3.82 -9.74 -3.22
CA LEU A 28 4.62 -8.74 -3.92
C LEU A 28 4.63 -7.40 -3.18
N LEU A 29 4.65 -7.47 -1.85
CA LEU A 29 4.56 -6.25 -1.05
C LEU A 29 5.70 -5.30 -1.32
N GLU A 30 6.92 -5.82 -1.45
CA GLU A 30 8.07 -4.96 -1.68
C GLU A 30 7.93 -4.20 -2.99
N GLN A 31 7.49 -4.87 -4.03
CA GLN A 31 7.29 -4.23 -5.32
C GLN A 31 6.21 -3.16 -5.23
N HIS A 32 5.13 -3.45 -4.51
CA HIS A 32 4.07 -2.47 -4.31
C HIS A 32 4.59 -1.24 -3.56
N LEU A 33 5.37 -1.46 -2.52
CA LEU A 33 5.90 -0.34 -1.74
C LEU A 33 6.89 0.48 -2.56
N ASN A 34 7.71 -0.18 -3.37
CA ASN A 34 8.65 0.53 -4.21
C ASN A 34 7.91 1.41 -5.23
N ARG A 35 6.85 0.88 -5.80
CA ARG A 35 6.07 1.65 -6.77
C ARG A 35 5.37 2.82 -6.09
N MET A 36 4.82 2.57 -4.90
CA MET A 36 4.17 3.63 -4.16
C MET A 36 5.16 4.74 -3.80
N GLN A 37 6.38 4.35 -3.42
CA GLN A 37 7.39 5.35 -3.09
C GLN A 37 7.73 6.21 -4.30
N GLY A 38 7.82 5.60 -5.48
CA GLY A 38 8.07 6.38 -6.69
C GLY A 38 6.97 7.39 -6.95
N SER A 39 5.73 6.98 -6.77
CA SER A 39 4.61 7.90 -6.95
C SER A 39 4.61 8.98 -5.88
N ALA A 40 4.91 8.59 -4.64
CA ALA A 40 4.96 9.56 -3.55
C ALA A 40 6.05 10.59 -3.78
N ASP A 41 7.20 10.14 -4.32
CA ASP A 41 8.27 11.08 -4.64
C ASP A 41 7.81 12.08 -5.68
N PHE A 42 7.13 11.57 -6.69
CA PHE A 42 6.65 12.44 -7.77
C PHE A 42 5.68 13.50 -7.22
N LEU A 43 4.82 13.11 -6.29
CA LEU A 43 3.85 14.03 -5.71
C LEU A 43 4.37 14.72 -4.46
N LYS A 44 5.60 14.46 -4.08
CA LYS A 44 6.24 15.09 -2.92
C LYS A 44 5.46 14.82 -1.64
N LEU A 45 5.05 13.58 -1.48
CA LEU A 45 4.28 13.17 -0.31
C LEU A 45 5.16 12.66 0.83
N GLY A 46 6.45 12.56 0.59
CA GLY A 46 7.35 12.09 1.63
C GLY A 46 7.65 10.61 1.51
N SER A 47 8.17 10.05 2.56
CA SER A 47 8.67 8.68 2.57
C SER A 47 7.60 7.73 3.09
N CYS A 48 7.46 6.59 2.43
CA CYS A 48 6.58 5.54 2.92
C CYS A 48 7.01 5.13 4.32
N ALA A 49 8.31 4.99 4.54
CA ALA A 49 8.81 4.54 5.83
C ALA A 49 8.45 5.53 6.93
N GLU A 50 8.54 6.82 6.65
CA GLU A 50 8.22 7.84 7.66
C GLU A 50 6.74 7.83 8.01
N ARG A 51 5.92 7.32 7.11
CA ARG A 51 4.49 7.23 7.37
C ARG A 51 4.09 5.87 7.91
N GLY A 52 5.07 5.04 8.26
CA GLY A 52 4.78 3.74 8.82
C GLY A 52 4.44 2.67 7.81
N LEU A 53 4.67 2.93 6.54
CA LEU A 53 4.36 1.97 5.49
C LEU A 53 5.60 1.15 5.17
N THR A 54 5.96 0.27 6.08
CA THR A 54 7.09 -0.64 5.93
C THR A 54 6.57 -2.06 5.94
N LYS A 55 7.40 -2.99 5.46
CA LYS A 55 7.01 -4.39 5.46
C LYS A 55 6.69 -4.86 6.87
N GLU A 56 7.49 -4.41 7.84
CA GLU A 56 7.30 -4.83 9.23
C GLU A 56 5.99 -4.31 9.79
N LYS A 57 5.69 -3.04 9.55
CA LYS A 57 4.46 -2.47 10.07
C LYS A 57 3.23 -3.07 9.41
N ILE A 58 3.33 -3.34 8.13
CA ILE A 58 2.20 -3.93 7.41
C ILE A 58 1.98 -5.36 7.90
N ALA A 59 3.05 -6.11 8.12
CA ALA A 59 2.92 -7.45 8.66
C ALA A 59 2.27 -7.42 10.04
N GLU A 60 2.68 -6.45 10.86
CA GLU A 60 2.10 -6.30 12.19
C GLU A 60 0.61 -5.98 12.09
N TYR A 61 0.25 -5.08 11.19
CA TYR A 61 -1.15 -4.75 10.99
C TYR A 61 -1.96 -5.97 10.58
N LEU A 62 -1.45 -6.75 9.64
CA LEU A 62 -2.17 -7.92 9.18
C LEU A 62 -2.32 -8.96 10.27
N SER A 63 -1.35 -9.04 11.17
CA SER A 63 -1.43 -10.01 12.24
C SER A 63 -2.53 -9.67 13.24
N THR A 64 -2.96 -8.41 13.29
CA THR A 64 -4.03 -8.00 14.19
C THR A 64 -5.41 -8.16 13.58
N GLN A 65 -5.47 -8.45 12.28
CA GLN A 65 -6.73 -8.67 11.61
C GLN A 65 -7.15 -10.11 11.81
N GLU A 66 -8.45 -10.33 11.87
CA GLU A 66 -8.94 -11.69 12.05
C GLU A 66 -8.99 -12.38 10.70
N MET A 67 -7.86 -12.45 10.06
CA MET A 67 -7.77 -13.17 8.81
C MET A 67 -7.22 -14.55 9.08
N SER A 68 -8.04 -15.53 8.79
CA SER A 68 -7.60 -16.91 8.88
C SER A 68 -6.50 -17.15 7.87
N ALA A 69 -5.60 -18.09 8.18
CA ALA A 69 -4.54 -18.45 7.26
C ALA A 69 -5.08 -19.00 5.93
N LYS A 70 -6.36 -19.33 5.89
CA LYS A 70 -6.99 -19.83 4.67
C LYS A 70 -7.69 -18.74 3.89
N MET A 71 -7.76 -17.53 4.40
CA MET A 71 -8.52 -16.49 3.74
C MET A 71 -7.69 -15.77 2.70
N HIS A 72 -8.37 -15.37 1.67
CA HIS A 72 -7.81 -14.48 0.66
C HIS A 72 -8.45 -13.13 0.84
N GLY A 73 -7.69 -12.10 0.57
CA GLY A 73 -8.23 -10.77 0.75
C GLY A 73 -7.42 -9.75 -0.01
N VAL A 74 -7.72 -8.50 0.27
CA VAL A 74 -7.08 -7.38 -0.38
C VAL A 74 -6.70 -6.36 0.69
N LEU A 75 -5.49 -5.87 0.60
CA LEU A 75 -5.01 -4.80 1.46
C LEU A 75 -4.86 -3.56 0.61
N LYS A 76 -5.54 -2.51 1.00
CA LYS A 76 -5.40 -1.23 0.30
C LYS A 76 -4.55 -0.31 1.14
N ILE A 77 -3.47 0.18 0.54
CA ILE A 77 -2.55 1.08 1.20
C ILE A 77 -2.72 2.45 0.56
N VAL A 78 -2.91 3.47 1.38
CA VAL A 78 -3.17 4.81 0.88
C VAL A 78 -2.20 5.78 1.53
N MET A 79 -1.64 6.67 0.72
CA MET A 79 -0.84 7.76 1.22
C MET A 79 -1.41 9.04 0.64
N SER A 80 -1.95 9.89 1.50
CA SER A 80 -2.59 11.11 1.06
C SER A 80 -1.69 12.31 1.36
N ALA A 81 -2.07 13.43 0.76
CA ALA A 81 -1.29 14.66 0.91
C ALA A 81 -1.46 15.31 2.29
N GLU A 82 -2.44 14.88 3.04
CA GLU A 82 -2.66 15.51 4.35
C GLU A 82 -1.79 14.95 5.43
#